data_3759b299ae7231fe58c0cf61bf6959b4
#
_entry.id   3759b299ae7231fe58c0cf61bf6959b4
#
_cell.length_a   1.000
_cell.length_b   1.000
_cell.length_c   1.000
_cell.angle_alpha   90.00
_cell.angle_beta   90.00
_cell.angle_gamma   90.00
#
_symmetry.space_group_name_H-M   'P 1'
#
loop_
_entity.id
_entity.type
_entity.pdbx_description
1 polymer ?
#
loop_
_entity_poly.entity_id
_entity_poly.type
_entity_poly.pdbx_seq_one_letter_code
_entity_poly.pdbx_strand_id
1 'polypeptide(L)'
;MVIIDAGHGGADIGGGSNQYWKEKDMNLKISLYEYNRLKSLGVPVALTRDSDITLNPEARVNKVFSLGGKGDILISNHVNVDYGNLDGAEVIYSINDDRRLARIIAENLRIAGQNLSSNGIYTRTNQYGTDYYYIIRNTRPIQSVIIEYGFADSKGDDVALIRDRWYDLAEAVVKAICEFLGYKYVGVSGFDSYTVVKGDTLYKIAAKYGMSVNELKGINGLTTDSIFPGNVLLVF
;
A
#
# COMPACT_ATOMS: atom_id res chain seq x y z
N MET A 1 2.53 -5.49 -16.23
CA MET A 1 1.54 -5.57 -15.13
C MET A 1 2.05 -4.88 -13.87
N VAL A 2 1.23 -4.78 -12.82
CA VAL A 2 1.62 -4.26 -11.51
C VAL A 2 1.74 -5.41 -10.52
N ILE A 3 2.81 -5.44 -9.74
CA ILE A 3 2.97 -6.35 -8.61
C ILE A 3 2.91 -5.49 -7.35
N ILE A 4 1.93 -5.72 -6.50
CA ILE A 4 1.81 -5.05 -5.21
C ILE A 4 2.42 -5.97 -4.15
N ASP A 5 3.38 -5.44 -3.41
CA ASP A 5 4.04 -6.15 -2.32
C ASP A 5 3.62 -5.53 -0.99
N ALA A 6 2.97 -6.32 -0.15
CA ALA A 6 2.68 -5.92 1.21
C ALA A 6 3.90 -6.25 2.09
N GLY A 7 4.65 -5.24 2.51
CA GLY A 7 5.83 -5.41 3.35
C GLY A 7 5.55 -6.19 4.63
N HIS A 8 6.57 -6.90 5.17
CA HIS A 8 6.47 -7.73 6.37
C HIS A 8 5.45 -8.87 6.27
N GLY A 9 4.97 -9.42 7.38
CA GLY A 9 3.92 -10.46 7.43
C GLY A 9 4.24 -11.62 8.36
N GLY A 10 3.21 -12.26 8.90
CA GLY A 10 3.33 -13.39 9.81
C GLY A 10 4.11 -13.06 11.08
N ALA A 11 5.27 -13.69 11.27
CA ALA A 11 6.14 -13.46 12.43
C ALA A 11 6.87 -12.10 12.39
N ASP A 12 7.04 -11.51 11.20
CA ASP A 12 7.66 -10.19 11.02
C ASP A 12 6.58 -9.11 11.11
N ILE A 13 6.50 -8.41 12.24
CA ILE A 13 5.49 -7.38 12.51
C ILE A 13 5.77 -6.03 11.85
N GLY A 14 7.02 -5.79 11.43
CA GLY A 14 7.51 -4.51 10.90
C GLY A 14 7.88 -3.48 11.97
N GLY A 15 8.89 -2.66 11.65
CA GLY A 15 9.39 -1.59 12.54
C GLY A 15 8.43 -0.41 12.65
N GLY A 16 7.67 -0.11 11.61
CA GLY A 16 6.63 0.93 11.56
C GLY A 16 5.34 0.58 12.29
N SER A 17 5.44 -0.24 13.34
CA SER A 17 4.32 -0.60 14.23
C SER A 17 4.21 0.39 15.41
N ASN A 18 2.98 0.64 15.86
CA ASN A 18 2.70 1.50 17.01
C ASN A 18 1.49 0.98 17.82
N GLN A 19 0.95 1.79 18.72
CA GLN A 19 -0.21 1.42 19.54
C GLN A 19 -1.52 1.24 18.75
N TYR A 20 -1.62 1.75 17.52
CA TYR A 20 -2.83 1.73 16.70
C TYR A 20 -2.83 0.61 15.65
N TRP A 21 -1.64 0.19 15.16
CA TRP A 21 -1.50 -0.87 14.16
C TRP A 21 -0.16 -1.60 14.27
N LYS A 22 -0.11 -2.80 13.72
CA LYS A 22 1.15 -3.45 13.31
C LYS A 22 1.41 -3.08 11.85
N GLU A 23 2.65 -2.77 11.51
CA GLU A 23 3.01 -2.36 10.14
C GLU A 23 2.57 -3.41 9.12
N LYS A 24 2.82 -4.69 9.39
CA LYS A 24 2.41 -5.79 8.51
C LYS A 24 0.91 -5.79 8.16
N ASP A 25 0.06 -5.40 9.12
CA ASP A 25 -1.40 -5.40 8.95
C ASP A 25 -1.83 -4.16 8.15
N MET A 26 -1.21 -3.01 8.39
CA MET A 26 -1.45 -1.78 7.63
C MET A 26 -0.97 -1.94 6.18
N ASN A 27 0.23 -2.49 5.96
CA ASN A 27 0.75 -2.76 4.62
C ASN A 27 -0.15 -3.73 3.84
N LEU A 28 -0.66 -4.78 4.50
CA LEU A 28 -1.60 -5.71 3.87
C LEU A 28 -2.91 -5.01 3.50
N LYS A 29 -3.45 -4.20 4.41
CA LYS A 29 -4.69 -3.45 4.22
C LYS A 29 -4.60 -2.49 3.02
N ILE A 30 -3.55 -1.70 2.95
CA ILE A 30 -3.24 -0.80 1.83
C ILE A 30 -3.11 -1.61 0.52
N SER A 31 -2.32 -2.67 0.53
CA SER A 31 -2.04 -3.48 -0.66
C SER A 31 -3.28 -4.20 -1.21
N LEU A 32 -4.16 -4.69 -0.34
CA LEU A 32 -5.45 -5.29 -0.74
C LEU A 32 -6.37 -4.25 -1.37
N TYR A 33 -6.41 -3.04 -0.82
CA TYR A 33 -7.16 -1.94 -1.40
C TYR A 33 -6.65 -1.61 -2.81
N GLU A 34 -5.35 -1.34 -2.95
CA GLU A 34 -4.72 -1.02 -4.24
C GLU A 34 -4.96 -2.12 -5.28
N TYR A 35 -4.78 -3.39 -4.90
CA TYR A 35 -5.04 -4.53 -5.76
C TYR A 35 -6.48 -4.53 -6.30
N ASN A 36 -7.48 -4.39 -5.42
CA ASN A 36 -8.88 -4.44 -5.82
C ASN A 36 -9.25 -3.23 -6.69
N ARG A 37 -8.73 -2.04 -6.35
CA ARG A 37 -8.96 -0.82 -7.14
C ARG A 37 -8.34 -0.93 -8.54
N LEU A 38 -7.07 -1.31 -8.63
CA LEU A 38 -6.39 -1.50 -9.92
C LEU A 38 -7.12 -2.54 -10.78
N LYS A 39 -7.54 -3.66 -10.17
CA LYS A 39 -8.31 -4.70 -10.84
C LYS A 39 -9.65 -4.15 -11.38
N SER A 40 -10.38 -3.36 -10.59
CA SER A 40 -11.64 -2.74 -11.03
C SER A 40 -11.46 -1.73 -12.17
N LEU A 41 -10.28 -1.12 -12.27
CA LEU A 41 -9.88 -0.21 -13.36
C LEU A 41 -9.33 -0.95 -14.60
N GLY A 42 -9.31 -2.29 -14.58
CA GLY A 42 -8.81 -3.11 -15.69
C GLY A 42 -7.28 -3.16 -15.79
N VAL A 43 -6.55 -2.75 -14.75
CA VAL A 43 -5.09 -2.83 -14.70
C VAL A 43 -4.68 -4.26 -14.32
N PRO A 44 -3.84 -4.95 -15.11
CA PRO A 44 -3.30 -6.25 -14.72
C PRO A 44 -2.47 -6.13 -13.46
N VAL A 45 -2.87 -6.79 -12.38
CA VAL A 45 -2.29 -6.66 -11.04
C VAL A 45 -2.24 -7.98 -10.30
N ALA A 46 -1.19 -8.19 -9.49
CA ALA A 46 -1.02 -9.34 -8.62
C ALA A 46 -0.47 -8.91 -7.25
N LEU A 47 -0.64 -9.77 -6.23
CA LEU A 47 -0.15 -9.55 -4.86
C LEU A 47 0.95 -10.55 -4.52
N THR A 48 1.95 -10.12 -3.75
CA THR A 48 2.94 -11.05 -3.17
C THR A 48 2.32 -11.85 -2.03
N ARG A 49 1.42 -11.25 -1.25
CA ARG A 49 0.61 -11.91 -0.22
C ARG A 49 -0.76 -11.24 -0.10
N ASP A 50 -1.77 -12.03 0.18
CA ASP A 50 -3.17 -11.62 0.41
C ASP A 50 -3.67 -11.97 1.83
N SER A 51 -2.76 -12.44 2.67
CA SER A 51 -3.01 -12.88 4.04
C SER A 51 -1.80 -12.62 4.94
N ASP A 52 -1.95 -12.83 6.25
CA ASP A 52 -0.87 -12.62 7.23
C ASP A 52 0.09 -13.83 7.26
N ILE A 53 0.92 -13.93 6.23
CA ILE A 53 1.95 -14.98 6.09
C ILE A 53 3.35 -14.39 6.12
N THR A 54 4.31 -15.15 6.61
CA THR A 54 5.73 -14.77 6.57
C THR A 54 6.32 -15.07 5.21
N LEU A 55 6.87 -14.04 4.56
CA LEU A 55 7.74 -14.17 3.39
C LEU A 55 9.13 -13.65 3.78
N ASN A 56 10.10 -14.54 3.94
CA ASN A 56 11.48 -14.13 4.11
C ASN A 56 12.00 -13.46 2.81
N PRO A 57 13.13 -12.74 2.82
CA PRO A 57 13.61 -11.99 1.66
C PRO A 57 13.70 -12.82 0.37
N GLU A 58 14.21 -14.05 0.43
CA GLU A 58 14.33 -14.92 -0.73
C GLU A 58 12.97 -15.38 -1.26
N ALA A 59 12.08 -15.85 -0.37
CA ALA A 59 10.73 -16.26 -0.74
C ALA A 59 9.93 -15.11 -1.35
N ARG A 60 10.10 -13.87 -0.83
CA ARG A 60 9.43 -12.67 -1.37
C ARG A 60 9.92 -12.36 -2.78
N VAL A 61 11.22 -12.36 -3.03
CA VAL A 61 11.80 -12.15 -4.36
C VAL A 61 11.34 -13.25 -5.34
N ASN A 62 11.38 -14.51 -4.93
CA ASN A 62 10.89 -15.63 -5.74
C ASN A 62 9.40 -15.49 -6.05
N LYS A 63 8.59 -15.02 -5.07
CA LYS A 63 7.18 -14.74 -5.30
C LYS A 63 6.99 -13.63 -6.34
N VAL A 64 7.75 -12.53 -6.27
CA VAL A 64 7.71 -11.46 -7.28
C VAL A 64 7.98 -12.02 -8.68
N PHE A 65 9.04 -12.81 -8.87
CA PHE A 65 9.35 -13.40 -10.17
C PHE A 65 8.35 -14.46 -10.64
N SER A 66 7.63 -15.11 -9.72
CA SER A 66 6.52 -16.00 -10.10
C SER A 66 5.29 -15.27 -10.66
N LEU A 67 5.19 -13.96 -10.40
CA LEU A 67 4.07 -13.11 -10.79
C LEU A 67 4.37 -12.30 -12.05
N GLY A 68 5.63 -11.85 -12.24
CA GLY A 68 5.97 -11.00 -13.37
C GLY A 68 7.46 -10.95 -13.68
N GLY A 69 7.86 -10.04 -14.57
CA GLY A 69 9.22 -9.94 -15.08
C GLY A 69 9.54 -8.59 -15.71
N LYS A 70 10.46 -8.60 -16.66
CA LYS A 70 10.89 -7.37 -17.37
C LYS A 70 9.72 -6.62 -18.00
N GLY A 71 9.63 -5.34 -17.72
CA GLY A 71 8.55 -4.46 -18.20
C GLY A 71 7.38 -4.31 -17.24
N ASP A 72 7.38 -5.06 -16.14
CA ASP A 72 6.43 -4.90 -15.04
C ASP A 72 6.96 -3.91 -14.00
N ILE A 73 6.07 -3.42 -13.13
CA ILE A 73 6.43 -2.58 -11.98
C ILE A 73 6.10 -3.28 -10.67
N LEU A 74 6.92 -3.02 -9.65
CA LEU A 74 6.72 -3.51 -8.28
C LEU A 74 6.54 -2.31 -7.35
N ILE A 75 5.43 -2.33 -6.61
CA ILE A 75 5.11 -1.35 -5.57
C ILE A 75 5.17 -2.07 -4.22
N SER A 76 6.13 -1.75 -3.38
CA SER A 76 6.28 -2.33 -2.05
C SER A 76 5.82 -1.32 -0.99
N ASN A 77 4.75 -1.66 -0.27
CA ASN A 77 4.07 -0.79 0.69
C ASN A 77 4.62 -0.99 2.10
N HIS A 78 4.99 0.10 2.77
CA HIS A 78 5.59 0.16 4.09
C HIS A 78 5.14 1.38 4.89
N VAL A 79 5.40 1.36 6.20
CA VAL A 79 5.31 2.51 7.11
C VAL A 79 6.64 2.61 7.86
N ASN A 80 7.25 3.78 7.85
CA ASN A 80 8.58 4.01 8.40
C ASN A 80 8.58 4.28 9.92
N VAL A 81 9.77 4.36 10.51
CA VAL A 81 10.03 4.76 11.90
C VAL A 81 11.38 5.47 11.99
N ASP A 82 11.48 6.58 12.75
CA ASP A 82 12.73 7.33 12.92
C ASP A 82 12.83 8.07 14.27
N TYR A 83 12.48 7.43 15.38
CA TYR A 83 12.54 7.98 16.74
C TYR A 83 11.79 9.32 16.89
N GLY A 84 10.78 9.57 16.07
CA GLY A 84 9.94 10.76 16.09
C GLY A 84 10.63 12.04 15.57
N ASN A 85 11.68 11.92 14.75
CA ASN A 85 12.38 13.05 14.17
C ASN A 85 11.87 13.44 12.79
N LEU A 86 11.27 12.51 12.06
CA LEU A 86 10.77 12.71 10.71
C LEU A 86 9.25 12.60 10.65
N ASP A 87 8.69 13.22 9.62
CA ASP A 87 7.29 13.25 9.27
C ASP A 87 7.16 13.31 7.74
N GLY A 88 6.09 12.74 7.18
CA GLY A 88 5.83 12.73 5.75
C GLY A 88 6.26 11.45 5.04
N ALA A 89 5.70 11.23 3.85
CA ALA A 89 5.97 10.06 3.05
C ALA A 89 7.37 10.10 2.40
N GLU A 90 7.88 8.90 2.10
CA GLU A 90 9.09 8.71 1.31
C GLU A 90 8.83 7.73 0.16
N VAL A 91 9.44 7.98 -1.00
CA VAL A 91 9.40 7.06 -2.13
C VAL A 91 10.82 6.73 -2.56
N ILE A 92 11.19 5.46 -2.39
CA ILE A 92 12.54 4.97 -2.65
C ILE A 92 12.51 4.20 -3.97
N TYR A 93 13.45 4.50 -4.86
CA TYR A 93 13.56 3.85 -6.17
C TYR A 93 14.98 3.35 -6.44
N SER A 94 15.17 2.52 -7.47
CA SER A 94 16.48 1.97 -7.83
C SER A 94 17.41 3.03 -8.37
N ILE A 95 18.71 2.95 -8.02
CA ILE A 95 19.78 3.75 -8.62
C ILE A 95 19.90 3.52 -10.15
N ASN A 96 19.30 2.47 -10.67
CA ASN A 96 19.35 2.10 -12.09
C ASN A 96 18.07 2.43 -12.86
N ASP A 97 17.05 2.99 -12.20
CA ASP A 97 15.77 3.36 -12.83
C ASP A 97 15.65 4.89 -12.92
N ASP A 98 14.79 5.37 -13.80
CA ASP A 98 14.45 6.77 -13.79
C ASP A 98 13.55 7.12 -12.60
N ARG A 99 13.53 8.40 -12.25
CA ARG A 99 12.76 8.92 -11.11
C ARG A 99 11.26 9.06 -11.41
N ARG A 100 10.81 8.74 -12.62
CA ARG A 100 9.47 9.12 -13.09
C ARG A 100 8.35 8.50 -12.28
N LEU A 101 8.38 7.18 -12.05
CA LEU A 101 7.35 6.49 -11.25
C LEU A 101 7.31 7.03 -9.81
N ALA A 102 8.48 7.13 -9.17
CA ALA A 102 8.56 7.64 -7.79
C ALA A 102 8.04 9.09 -7.66
N ARG A 103 8.31 9.94 -8.66
CA ARG A 103 7.82 11.33 -8.68
C ARG A 103 6.31 11.39 -8.83
N ILE A 104 5.71 10.59 -9.70
CA ILE A 104 4.25 10.56 -9.90
C ILE A 104 3.56 10.09 -8.63
N ILE A 105 4.08 9.05 -7.96
CA ILE A 105 3.56 8.55 -6.68
C ILE A 105 3.62 9.66 -5.62
N ALA A 106 4.78 10.26 -5.42
CA ALA A 106 4.97 11.30 -4.40
C ALA A 106 4.05 12.51 -4.61
N GLU A 107 3.86 12.95 -5.86
CA GLU A 107 2.97 14.06 -6.17
C GLU A 107 1.51 13.72 -5.90
N ASN A 108 1.05 12.51 -6.24
CA ASN A 108 -0.31 12.09 -5.93
C ASN A 108 -0.55 11.94 -4.41
N LEU A 109 0.45 11.49 -3.63
CA LEU A 109 0.39 11.47 -2.17
C LEU A 109 0.26 12.91 -1.61
N ARG A 110 1.02 13.87 -2.15
CA ARG A 110 0.89 15.29 -1.75
C ARG A 110 -0.52 15.84 -2.03
N ILE A 111 -1.09 15.53 -3.19
CA ILE A 111 -2.46 15.93 -3.54
C ILE A 111 -3.48 15.32 -2.58
N ALA A 112 -3.24 14.10 -2.09
CA ALA A 112 -4.08 13.45 -1.08
C ALA A 112 -3.89 14.02 0.35
N GLY A 113 -2.95 14.96 0.53
CA GLY A 113 -2.70 15.64 1.79
C GLY A 113 -1.54 15.07 2.62
N GLN A 114 -0.78 14.10 2.07
CA GLN A 114 0.42 13.60 2.72
C GLN A 114 1.64 14.43 2.31
N ASN A 115 2.31 15.04 3.27
CA ASN A 115 3.57 15.74 3.03
C ASN A 115 4.68 14.74 2.67
N LEU A 116 5.74 15.22 2.03
CA LEU A 116 6.95 14.42 1.87
C LEU A 116 7.91 14.75 3.03
N SER A 117 8.62 13.74 3.51
CA SER A 117 9.70 13.92 4.47
C SER A 117 10.84 14.76 3.87
N SER A 118 11.80 15.13 4.69
CA SER A 118 13.01 15.82 4.21
C SER A 118 13.80 15.00 3.18
N ASN A 119 13.71 13.68 3.21
CA ASN A 119 14.31 12.79 2.21
C ASN A 119 13.47 12.72 0.93
N GLY A 120 12.14 12.73 1.07
CA GLY A 120 11.16 12.75 -0.02
C GLY A 120 11.32 11.59 -1.00
N ILE A 121 11.91 11.87 -2.17
CA ILE A 121 12.14 10.88 -3.23
C ILE A 121 13.64 10.65 -3.35
N TYR A 122 14.11 9.44 -3.06
CA TYR A 122 15.55 9.17 -3.05
C TYR A 122 15.92 7.75 -3.47
N THR A 123 17.20 7.56 -3.73
CA THR A 123 17.86 6.27 -3.88
C THR A 123 18.81 6.04 -2.70
N ARG A 124 19.06 4.79 -2.35
CA ARG A 124 20.03 4.44 -1.30
C ARG A 124 20.91 3.29 -1.75
N THR A 125 22.22 3.45 -1.56
CA THR A 125 23.22 2.42 -1.89
C THR A 125 23.74 1.73 -0.62
N ASN A 126 24.12 0.47 -0.78
CA ASN A 126 24.91 -0.26 0.19
C ASN A 126 26.41 0.00 -0.02
N GLN A 127 27.26 -0.59 0.82
CA GLN A 127 28.73 -0.46 0.75
C GLN A 127 29.36 -0.95 -0.56
N TYR A 128 28.62 -1.71 -1.39
CA TYR A 128 29.07 -2.23 -2.67
C TYR A 128 28.60 -1.39 -3.86
N GLY A 129 27.94 -0.24 -3.61
CA GLY A 129 27.43 0.65 -4.65
C GLY A 129 26.18 0.14 -5.38
N THR A 130 25.49 -0.88 -4.84
CA THR A 130 24.20 -1.37 -5.37
C THR A 130 23.05 -0.90 -4.49
N ASP A 131 21.80 -1.05 -4.96
CA ASP A 131 20.63 -0.67 -4.17
C ASP A 131 20.68 -1.28 -2.76
N TYR A 132 20.42 -0.45 -1.74
CA TYR A 132 20.45 -0.88 -0.34
C TYR A 132 19.36 -1.91 -0.02
N TYR A 133 18.14 -1.64 -0.44
CA TYR A 133 16.98 -2.48 -0.14
C TYR A 133 16.96 -3.72 -1.04
N TYR A 134 16.90 -4.90 -0.43
CA TYR A 134 16.96 -6.17 -1.15
C TYR A 134 15.82 -6.33 -2.16
N ILE A 135 14.62 -5.82 -1.83
CA ILE A 135 13.45 -5.95 -2.70
C ILE A 135 13.65 -5.18 -4.02
N ILE A 136 14.30 -4.02 -3.97
CA ILE A 136 14.67 -3.24 -5.17
C ILE A 136 15.84 -3.93 -5.90
N ARG A 137 16.89 -4.29 -5.16
CA ARG A 137 18.12 -4.85 -5.72
C ARG A 137 17.91 -6.19 -6.41
N ASN A 138 17.15 -7.09 -5.77
CA ASN A 138 17.06 -8.49 -6.18
C ASN A 138 15.86 -8.78 -7.08
N THR A 139 14.99 -7.82 -7.36
CA THR A 139 13.84 -8.00 -8.28
C THR A 139 14.08 -7.44 -9.68
N ARG A 140 15.28 -6.92 -9.95
CA ARG A 140 15.64 -6.51 -11.32
C ARG A 140 15.52 -7.69 -12.30
N PRO A 141 15.00 -7.46 -13.52
CA PRO A 141 14.80 -6.16 -14.20
C PRO A 141 13.39 -5.52 -14.04
N ILE A 142 12.63 -5.87 -12.99
CA ILE A 142 11.36 -5.23 -12.67
C ILE A 142 11.67 -3.82 -12.11
N GLN A 143 10.96 -2.79 -12.59
CA GLN A 143 11.08 -1.44 -12.02
C GLN A 143 10.38 -1.40 -10.67
N SER A 144 11.15 -1.22 -9.59
CA SER A 144 10.67 -1.38 -8.22
C SER A 144 10.75 -0.10 -7.43
N VAL A 145 9.70 0.22 -6.68
CA VAL A 145 9.69 1.30 -5.69
C VAL A 145 9.21 0.79 -4.34
N ILE A 146 9.74 1.37 -3.26
CA ILE A 146 9.20 1.24 -1.91
C ILE A 146 8.49 2.55 -1.60
N ILE A 147 7.28 2.45 -1.04
CA ILE A 147 6.52 3.58 -0.52
C ILE A 147 6.49 3.45 0.99
N GLU A 148 7.05 4.43 1.67
CA GLU A 148 6.85 4.66 3.09
C GLU A 148 5.75 5.71 3.22
N TYR A 149 4.57 5.31 3.68
CA TYR A 149 3.39 6.18 3.72
C TYR A 149 3.48 7.30 4.77
N GLY A 150 4.45 7.24 5.64
CA GLY A 150 4.77 8.17 6.73
C GLY A 150 5.46 7.44 7.87
N PHE A 151 5.59 8.09 9.02
CA PHE A 151 6.32 7.56 10.18
C PHE A 151 5.36 7.17 11.31
N ALA A 152 5.45 5.91 11.77
CA ALA A 152 4.60 5.36 12.82
C ALA A 152 4.81 6.02 14.21
N ASP A 153 5.93 6.69 14.38
CA ASP A 153 6.34 7.40 15.60
C ASP A 153 6.45 8.92 15.41
N SER A 154 5.92 9.44 14.27
CA SER A 154 5.87 10.87 13.99
C SER A 154 5.18 11.65 15.13
N LYS A 155 5.71 12.83 15.41
CA LYS A 155 5.10 13.84 16.30
C LYS A 155 4.18 14.80 15.53
N GLY A 156 4.19 14.73 14.21
CA GLY A 156 3.29 15.44 13.31
C GLY A 156 1.96 14.71 13.13
N ASP A 157 1.43 14.78 11.93
CA ASP A 157 0.10 14.26 11.59
C ASP A 157 0.09 12.88 10.89
N ASP A 158 1.27 12.30 10.57
CA ASP A 158 1.38 11.00 9.90
C ASP A 158 0.56 9.90 10.59
N VAL A 159 0.67 9.79 11.93
CA VAL A 159 -0.03 8.76 12.69
C VAL A 159 -1.54 8.88 12.54
N ALA A 160 -2.07 10.09 12.62
CA ALA A 160 -3.50 10.35 12.43
C ALA A 160 -3.93 10.10 10.99
N LEU A 161 -3.13 10.57 10.03
CA LEU A 161 -3.42 10.43 8.61
C LEU A 161 -3.42 8.96 8.17
N ILE A 162 -2.40 8.18 8.56
CA ILE A 162 -2.31 6.75 8.24
C ILE A 162 -3.42 5.97 8.96
N ARG A 163 -3.76 6.31 10.21
CA ARG A 163 -4.82 5.64 10.95
C ARG A 163 -6.20 5.88 10.34
N ASP A 164 -6.52 7.14 10.03
CA ASP A 164 -7.89 7.57 9.75
C ASP A 164 -8.16 7.76 8.26
N ARG A 165 -7.10 7.99 7.45
CA ARG A 165 -7.18 8.31 6.02
C ARG A 165 -6.25 7.47 5.14
N TRP A 166 -5.80 6.31 5.60
CA TRP A 166 -4.94 5.38 4.85
C TRP A 166 -5.47 5.10 3.43
N TYR A 167 -6.80 5.06 3.26
CA TYR A 167 -7.46 4.78 1.97
C TYR A 167 -7.28 5.92 0.96
N ASP A 168 -7.24 7.18 1.41
CA ASP A 168 -6.95 8.32 0.54
C ASP A 168 -5.53 8.21 -0.02
N LEU A 169 -4.59 7.78 0.82
CA LEU A 169 -3.19 7.58 0.43
C LEU A 169 -3.05 6.39 -0.53
N ALA A 170 -3.72 5.29 -0.26
CA ALA A 170 -3.75 4.12 -1.14
C ALA A 170 -4.39 4.45 -2.51
N GLU A 171 -5.50 5.22 -2.53
CA GLU A 171 -6.14 5.66 -3.77
C GLU A 171 -5.25 6.62 -4.57
N ALA A 172 -4.46 7.46 -3.88
CA ALA A 172 -3.46 8.31 -4.53
C ALA A 172 -2.40 7.48 -5.28
N VAL A 173 -1.97 6.36 -4.70
CA VAL A 173 -1.03 5.42 -5.35
C VAL A 173 -1.70 4.72 -6.53
N VAL A 174 -2.95 4.28 -6.41
CA VAL A 174 -3.73 3.72 -7.53
C VAL A 174 -3.81 4.70 -8.70
N LYS A 175 -4.13 5.97 -8.41
CA LYS A 175 -4.15 7.04 -9.43
C LYS A 175 -2.79 7.22 -10.08
N ALA A 176 -1.72 7.27 -9.28
CA ALA A 176 -0.34 7.40 -9.77
C ALA A 176 0.07 6.25 -10.70
N ILE A 177 -0.30 5.02 -10.36
CA ILE A 177 -0.04 3.84 -11.18
C ILE A 177 -0.79 3.93 -12.51
N CYS A 178 -2.07 4.31 -12.50
CA CYS A 178 -2.86 4.51 -13.72
C CYS A 178 -2.23 5.59 -14.61
N GLU A 179 -1.82 6.71 -14.03
CA GLU A 179 -1.13 7.81 -14.75
C GLU A 179 0.19 7.32 -15.37
N PHE A 180 1.01 6.60 -14.61
CA PHE A 180 2.29 6.08 -15.08
C PHE A 180 2.15 5.11 -16.25
N LEU A 181 1.17 4.20 -16.18
CA LEU A 181 0.94 3.15 -17.17
C LEU A 181 -0.01 3.56 -18.31
N GLY A 182 -0.63 4.75 -18.23
CA GLY A 182 -1.55 5.25 -19.24
C GLY A 182 -2.95 4.63 -19.19
N TYR A 183 -3.36 4.08 -18.06
CA TYR A 183 -4.73 3.62 -17.85
C TYR A 183 -5.67 4.77 -17.49
N LYS A 184 -6.93 4.66 -17.90
CA LYS A 184 -7.95 5.62 -17.49
C LYS A 184 -8.23 5.45 -15.99
N TYR A 185 -7.94 6.47 -15.21
CA TYR A 185 -8.34 6.52 -13.82
C TYR A 185 -9.77 7.04 -13.69
N VAL A 186 -10.57 6.33 -12.91
CA VAL A 186 -11.90 6.77 -12.47
C VAL A 186 -11.87 6.75 -10.95
N GLY A 187 -11.94 7.92 -10.34
CA GLY A 187 -11.97 8.06 -8.88
C GLY A 187 -13.20 7.42 -8.26
N VAL A 188 -13.10 7.02 -7.02
CA VAL A 188 -14.26 6.68 -6.21
C VAL A 188 -14.93 7.97 -5.75
N SER A 189 -16.24 8.08 -5.92
CA SER A 189 -17.02 9.21 -5.41
C SER A 189 -17.26 8.99 -3.92
N GLY A 190 -16.45 9.65 -3.08
CA GLY A 190 -16.65 9.73 -1.64
C GLY A 190 -16.75 8.39 -0.91
N PHE A 191 -15.84 8.14 0.00
CA PHE A 191 -16.05 7.07 0.97
C PHE A 191 -16.93 7.60 2.10
N ASP A 192 -17.99 6.85 2.41
CA ASP A 192 -18.72 6.97 3.65
C ASP A 192 -18.19 5.93 4.65
N SER A 193 -18.49 6.11 5.91
CA SER A 193 -18.23 5.11 6.94
C SER A 193 -19.52 4.49 7.44
N TYR A 194 -19.51 3.18 7.60
CA TYR A 194 -20.61 2.43 8.19
C TYR A 194 -20.14 1.72 9.45
N THR A 195 -20.78 2.03 10.58
CA THR A 195 -20.52 1.29 11.82
C THR A 195 -21.38 0.03 11.86
N VAL A 196 -20.73 -1.13 11.93
CA VAL A 196 -21.39 -2.44 12.00
C VAL A 196 -22.23 -2.52 13.25
N VAL A 197 -23.49 -2.93 13.11
CA VAL A 197 -24.41 -3.17 14.22
C VAL A 197 -24.75 -4.67 14.36
N LYS A 198 -25.33 -5.05 15.49
CA LYS A 198 -25.70 -6.45 15.76
C LYS A 198 -26.67 -6.98 14.68
N GLY A 199 -26.32 -8.09 14.06
CA GLY A 199 -27.11 -8.75 13.01
C GLY A 199 -26.72 -8.36 11.58
N ASP A 200 -25.70 -7.50 11.40
CA ASP A 200 -25.12 -7.22 10.10
C ASP A 200 -24.31 -8.40 9.57
N THR A 201 -24.25 -8.44 8.25
CA THR A 201 -23.34 -9.29 7.50
C THR A 201 -22.72 -8.45 6.39
N LEU A 202 -21.54 -8.85 5.90
CA LEU A 202 -20.91 -8.17 4.74
C LEU A 202 -21.85 -8.10 3.56
N TYR A 203 -22.66 -9.16 3.33
CA TYR A 203 -23.64 -9.19 2.25
C TYR A 203 -24.71 -8.09 2.39
N LYS A 204 -25.27 -7.93 3.59
CA LYS A 204 -26.31 -6.90 3.83
C LYS A 204 -25.74 -5.49 3.68
N ILE A 205 -24.52 -5.27 4.21
CA ILE A 205 -23.86 -3.96 4.12
C ILE A 205 -23.51 -3.67 2.65
N ALA A 206 -22.88 -4.61 1.96
CA ALA A 206 -22.55 -4.44 0.54
C ALA A 206 -23.79 -4.14 -0.31
N ALA A 207 -24.86 -4.91 -0.14
CA ALA A 207 -26.13 -4.69 -0.86
C ALA A 207 -26.74 -3.31 -0.56
N LYS A 208 -26.64 -2.82 0.67
CA LYS A 208 -27.14 -1.49 1.08
C LYS A 208 -26.46 -0.35 0.32
N TYR A 209 -25.19 -0.51 0.00
CA TYR A 209 -24.36 0.51 -0.68
C TYR A 209 -24.10 0.18 -2.15
N GLY A 210 -24.80 -0.81 -2.73
CA GLY A 210 -24.65 -1.17 -4.14
C GLY A 210 -23.31 -1.82 -4.50
N MET A 211 -22.60 -2.31 -3.50
CA MET A 211 -21.29 -2.95 -3.63
C MET A 211 -21.42 -4.47 -3.70
N SER A 212 -20.45 -5.14 -4.27
CA SER A 212 -20.24 -6.57 -4.03
C SER A 212 -19.54 -6.80 -2.67
N VAL A 213 -19.70 -8.00 -2.10
CA VAL A 213 -18.99 -8.40 -0.87
C VAL A 213 -17.47 -8.32 -1.07
N ASN A 214 -16.98 -8.67 -2.27
CA ASN A 214 -15.54 -8.61 -2.57
C ASN A 214 -15.01 -7.17 -2.62
N GLU A 215 -15.77 -6.24 -3.17
CA GLU A 215 -15.41 -4.81 -3.15
C GLU A 215 -15.39 -4.30 -1.71
N LEU A 216 -16.44 -4.57 -0.93
CA LEU A 216 -16.50 -4.17 0.47
C LEU A 216 -15.34 -4.75 1.29
N LYS A 217 -15.02 -6.03 1.09
CA LYS A 217 -13.83 -6.64 1.72
C LYS A 217 -12.54 -5.98 1.27
N GLY A 218 -12.40 -5.75 -0.02
CA GLY A 218 -11.19 -5.19 -0.62
C GLY A 218 -10.85 -3.81 -0.08
N ILE A 219 -11.82 -2.88 -0.11
CA ILE A 219 -11.59 -1.51 0.37
C ILE A 219 -11.38 -1.44 1.90
N ASN A 220 -11.75 -2.48 2.64
CA ASN A 220 -11.57 -2.57 4.08
C ASN A 220 -10.40 -3.47 4.50
N GLY A 221 -9.67 -4.05 3.56
CA GLY A 221 -8.57 -4.96 3.86
C GLY A 221 -9.01 -6.23 4.61
N LEU A 222 -10.25 -6.68 4.42
CA LEU A 222 -10.79 -7.83 5.12
C LEU A 222 -10.38 -9.13 4.41
N THR A 223 -9.65 -9.98 5.10
CA THR A 223 -9.26 -11.32 4.61
C THR A 223 -10.30 -12.39 4.88
N THR A 224 -11.22 -12.14 5.83
CA THR A 224 -12.32 -13.04 6.21
C THR A 224 -13.66 -12.33 6.09
N ASP A 225 -14.76 -13.06 6.25
CA ASP A 225 -16.11 -12.49 6.26
C ASP A 225 -16.58 -12.06 7.68
N SER A 226 -15.72 -12.22 8.67
CA SER A 226 -16.04 -11.92 10.06
C SER A 226 -16.01 -10.41 10.30
N ILE A 227 -17.15 -9.88 10.72
CA ILE A 227 -17.32 -8.51 11.19
C ILE A 227 -18.03 -8.50 12.53
N PHE A 228 -17.75 -7.52 13.37
CA PHE A 228 -18.30 -7.41 14.73
C PHE A 228 -18.96 -6.05 14.93
N PRO A 229 -20.02 -5.96 15.75
CA PRO A 229 -20.62 -4.69 16.13
C PRO A 229 -19.56 -3.72 16.66
N GLY A 230 -19.57 -2.49 16.14
CA GLY A 230 -18.57 -1.46 16.42
C GLY A 230 -17.42 -1.40 15.42
N ASN A 231 -17.25 -2.37 14.50
CA ASN A 231 -16.30 -2.20 13.39
C ASN A 231 -16.78 -1.06 12.50
N VAL A 232 -15.87 -0.22 12.06
CA VAL A 232 -16.14 0.83 11.08
C VAL A 232 -15.64 0.37 9.72
N LEU A 233 -16.54 0.28 8.75
CA LEU A 233 -16.25 -0.12 7.39
C LEU A 233 -16.37 1.07 6.45
N LEU A 234 -15.42 1.19 5.52
CA LEU A 234 -15.54 2.09 4.37
C LEU A 234 -16.61 1.53 3.42
N VAL A 235 -17.45 2.42 2.90
CA VAL A 235 -18.49 2.12 1.90
C VAL A 235 -18.54 3.26 0.88
N PHE A 236 -19.06 3.04 -0.35
CA PHE A 236 -19.23 4.08 -1.38
C PHE A 236 -20.47 3.80 -2.23
#